data_e6414dd1a703ade0a8e1fc3547ab30aa
#
_entry.id   e6414dd1a703ade0a8e1fc3547ab30aa
#
_cell.length_a   1.000
_cell.length_b   1.000
_cell.length_c   1.000
_cell.angle_alpha   90.00
_cell.angle_beta   90.00
_cell.angle_gamma   90.00
#
_symmetry.space_group_name_H-M   'P 1'
#
loop_
_entity.id
_entity.type
_entity.pdbx_description
1 polymer ?
#
loop_
_entity_poly.entity_id
_entity_poly.type
_entity_poly.pdbx_seq_one_letter_code
_entity_poly.pdbx_strand_id
1 'polypeptide(L)'
;QRLIGRSLRACVDRALLDQLAAEHGVYLTDQISIRVQDLSDRDRALAALQADPRAAIADLADVTDLTDSLATGLPPTEGLRLDLAGGGRVIARPSGTEAKLKVYLEVIERSGDVATDRARAVERLSVLRAGLEEFLAAV
;
A
#
# COMPACT_ATOMS: atom_id res chain seq x y z
N GLN A 1 -16.18 -33.12 -17.02
CA GLN A 1 -16.16 -33.06 -15.53
C GLN A 1 -15.15 -32.07 -14.95
N ARG A 2 -13.95 -31.92 -15.52
CA ARG A 2 -12.94 -30.96 -15.03
C ARG A 2 -13.29 -29.49 -15.26
N LEU A 3 -14.01 -29.15 -16.32
CA LEU A 3 -14.42 -27.77 -16.66
C LEU A 3 -15.54 -27.26 -15.75
N ILE A 4 -16.48 -28.13 -15.37
CA ILE A 4 -17.60 -27.80 -14.47
C ILE A 4 -17.07 -27.54 -13.04
N GLY A 5 -16.11 -28.33 -12.58
CA GLY A 5 -15.51 -28.15 -11.25
C GLY A 5 -14.72 -26.85 -11.11
N ARG A 6 -14.04 -26.38 -12.16
CA ARG A 6 -13.33 -25.09 -12.15
C ARG A 6 -14.28 -23.90 -12.13
N SER A 7 -15.37 -23.97 -12.89
CA SER A 7 -16.37 -22.90 -12.95
C SER A 7 -17.11 -22.75 -11.63
N LEU A 8 -17.47 -23.86 -10.97
CA LEU A 8 -18.12 -23.84 -9.66
C LEU A 8 -17.20 -23.31 -8.54
N ARG A 9 -15.94 -23.69 -8.54
CA ARG A 9 -14.95 -23.16 -7.58
C ARG A 9 -14.75 -21.66 -7.76
N ALA A 10 -14.62 -21.19 -9.00
CA ALA A 10 -14.47 -19.76 -9.27
C ALA A 10 -15.70 -18.95 -8.83
N CYS A 11 -16.90 -19.49 -9.01
CA CYS A 11 -18.14 -18.86 -8.52
C CYS A 11 -18.24 -18.84 -6.99
N VAL A 12 -17.88 -19.94 -6.33
CA VAL A 12 -17.89 -20.04 -4.86
C VAL A 12 -16.84 -19.10 -4.27
N ASP A 13 -15.64 -19.06 -4.83
CA ASP A 13 -14.56 -18.18 -4.37
C ASP A 13 -14.95 -16.71 -4.53
N ARG A 14 -15.59 -16.32 -5.64
CA ARG A 14 -16.07 -14.95 -5.86
C ARG A 14 -17.20 -14.60 -4.88
N ALA A 15 -18.17 -15.46 -4.66
CA ALA A 15 -19.26 -15.23 -3.71
C ALA A 15 -18.72 -15.09 -2.27
N LEU A 16 -17.74 -15.90 -1.88
CA LEU A 16 -17.08 -15.80 -0.58
C LEU A 16 -16.30 -14.50 -0.44
N LEU A 17 -15.56 -14.09 -1.47
CA LEU A 17 -14.82 -12.82 -1.48
C LEU A 17 -15.77 -11.62 -1.38
N ASP A 18 -16.91 -11.66 -2.08
CA ASP A 18 -17.93 -10.61 -2.00
C ASP A 18 -18.57 -10.55 -0.62
N GLN A 19 -18.85 -11.70 -0.01
CA GLN A 19 -19.37 -11.77 1.37
C GLN A 19 -18.36 -11.20 2.38
N LEU A 20 -17.10 -11.56 2.29
CA LEU A 20 -16.04 -11.03 3.15
C LEU A 20 -15.87 -9.52 2.96
N ALA A 21 -15.95 -9.03 1.72
CA ALA A 21 -15.88 -7.61 1.42
C ALA A 21 -17.08 -6.84 2.00
N ALA A 22 -18.28 -7.42 1.97
CA ALA A 22 -19.48 -6.82 2.57
C ALA A 22 -19.37 -6.73 4.12
N GLU A 23 -18.80 -7.74 4.76
CA GLU A 23 -18.65 -7.81 6.23
C GLU A 23 -17.46 -6.99 6.75
N HIS A 24 -16.32 -7.01 6.05
CA HIS A 24 -15.04 -6.47 6.52
C HIS A 24 -14.49 -5.30 5.72
N GLY A 25 -15.12 -4.97 4.59
CA GLY A 25 -14.66 -3.95 3.66
C GLY A 25 -13.83 -4.50 2.52
N VAL A 26 -13.55 -3.63 1.55
CA VAL A 26 -12.71 -3.93 0.38
C VAL A 26 -11.28 -3.50 0.68
N TYR A 27 -10.36 -4.44 0.59
CA TYR A 27 -8.92 -4.23 0.71
C TYR A 27 -8.31 -4.36 -0.68
N LEU A 28 -7.65 -3.31 -1.14
CA LEU A 28 -6.96 -3.32 -2.42
C LEU A 28 -5.50 -2.93 -2.22
N THR A 29 -4.59 -3.75 -2.77
CA THR A 29 -3.15 -3.59 -2.60
C THR A 29 -2.44 -3.41 -3.93
N ASP A 30 -1.31 -2.72 -3.90
CA ASP A 30 -0.40 -2.57 -5.03
C ASP A 30 1.03 -2.46 -4.51
N GLN A 31 1.99 -2.54 -5.41
CA GLN A 31 3.41 -2.41 -5.10
C GLN A 31 4.12 -1.57 -6.15
N ILE A 32 4.96 -0.66 -5.69
CA ILE A 32 5.88 0.10 -6.52
C ILE A 32 7.30 -0.35 -6.18
N SER A 33 8.10 -0.60 -7.21
CA SER A 33 9.54 -0.85 -7.07
C SER A 33 10.29 0.23 -7.82
N ILE A 34 11.01 1.08 -7.10
CA ILE A 34 11.77 2.18 -7.67
C ILE A 34 13.24 1.80 -7.65
N ARG A 35 13.80 1.59 -8.84
CA ARG A 35 15.23 1.41 -9.02
C ARG A 35 15.93 2.75 -9.07
N VAL A 36 17.02 2.86 -8.36
CA VAL A 36 17.89 4.04 -8.30
C VAL A 36 19.30 3.66 -8.72
N GLN A 37 20.18 4.64 -8.92
CA GLN A 37 21.52 4.37 -9.43
C GLN A 37 22.41 3.67 -8.39
N ASP A 38 22.30 4.08 -7.14
CA ASP A 38 23.08 3.50 -6.04
C ASP A 38 22.30 3.44 -4.72
N LEU A 39 22.94 2.88 -3.68
CA LEU A 39 22.34 2.73 -2.37
C LEU A 39 22.08 4.09 -1.69
N SER A 40 22.90 5.10 -1.96
CA SER A 40 22.71 6.43 -1.39
C SER A 40 21.49 7.14 -1.96
N ASP A 41 21.17 6.92 -3.22
CA ASP A 41 19.95 7.43 -3.85
C ASP A 41 18.69 6.78 -3.25
N ARG A 42 18.77 5.48 -2.96
CA ARG A 42 17.71 4.75 -2.25
C ARG A 42 17.44 5.37 -0.87
N ASP A 43 18.48 5.59 -0.11
CA ASP A 43 18.39 6.13 1.25
C ASP A 43 17.91 7.58 1.24
N ARG A 44 18.31 8.35 0.24
CA ARG A 44 17.84 9.72 0.01
C ARG A 44 16.34 9.77 -0.32
N ALA A 45 15.84 8.85 -1.15
CA ALA A 45 14.42 8.75 -1.48
C ALA A 45 13.58 8.45 -0.24
N LEU A 46 14.03 7.53 0.61
CA LEU A 46 13.37 7.22 1.88
C LEU A 46 13.39 8.42 2.84
N ALA A 47 14.53 9.09 2.97
CA ALA A 47 14.67 10.27 3.80
C ALA A 47 13.80 11.44 3.33
N ALA A 48 13.68 11.65 2.02
CA ALA A 48 12.79 12.66 1.45
C ALA A 48 11.32 12.38 1.76
N LEU A 49 10.90 11.13 1.66
CA LEU A 49 9.53 10.71 2.01
C LEU A 49 9.27 10.90 3.51
N GLN A 50 10.23 10.65 4.37
CA GLN A 50 10.14 10.88 5.81
C GLN A 50 10.06 12.38 6.14
N ALA A 51 10.79 13.22 5.42
CA ALA A 51 10.83 14.67 5.66
C ALA A 51 9.52 15.37 5.25
N ASP A 52 8.92 14.99 4.13
CA ASP A 52 7.68 15.59 3.62
C ASP A 52 6.71 14.54 3.04
N PRO A 53 6.15 13.68 3.89
CA PRO A 53 5.25 12.63 3.44
C PRO A 53 3.92 13.16 2.88
N ARG A 54 3.48 14.35 3.30
CA ARG A 54 2.24 14.96 2.81
C ARG A 54 2.34 15.44 1.37
N ALA A 55 3.52 15.74 0.88
CA ALA A 55 3.73 16.05 -0.52
C ALA A 55 3.46 14.86 -1.44
N ALA A 56 3.68 13.63 -0.93
CA ALA A 56 3.43 12.39 -1.66
C ALA A 56 2.02 11.84 -1.43
N ILE A 57 1.46 12.04 -0.22
CA ILE A 57 0.20 11.43 0.23
C ILE A 57 -0.70 12.50 0.83
N ALA A 58 -1.74 12.88 0.09
CA ALA A 58 -2.66 13.96 0.48
C ALA A 58 -3.51 13.61 1.72
N ASP A 59 -3.96 12.36 1.84
CA ASP A 59 -4.80 11.88 2.94
C ASP A 59 -4.01 11.18 4.06
N LEU A 60 -2.79 11.61 4.29
CA LEU A 60 -1.94 11.07 5.34
C LEU A 60 -2.50 11.40 6.74
N ALA A 61 -2.64 10.38 7.58
CA ALA A 61 -3.04 10.50 8.97
C ALA A 61 -1.84 10.49 9.92
N ASP A 62 -0.95 9.51 9.80
CA ASP A 62 0.16 9.30 10.71
C ASP A 62 1.38 8.70 10.02
N VAL A 63 2.56 8.91 10.62
CA VAL A 63 3.85 8.39 10.16
C VAL A 63 4.52 7.64 11.29
N THR A 64 4.90 6.40 11.04
CA THR A 64 5.67 5.59 12.00
C THR A 64 7.00 5.19 11.40
N ASP A 65 8.09 5.53 12.08
CA ASP A 65 9.42 5.02 11.77
C ASP A 65 9.53 3.57 12.25
N LEU A 66 9.78 2.64 11.34
CA LEU A 66 9.84 1.21 11.65
C LEU A 66 11.13 0.82 12.39
N THR A 67 12.10 1.72 12.49
CA THR A 67 13.28 1.53 13.36
C THR A 67 12.95 1.78 14.83
N ASP A 68 11.86 2.48 15.14
CA ASP A 68 11.41 2.74 16.50
C ASP A 68 10.63 1.54 17.06
N SER A 69 11.34 0.68 17.77
CA SER A 69 10.75 -0.51 18.41
C SER A 69 9.78 -0.19 19.54
N LEU A 70 9.88 0.99 20.15
CA LEU A 70 8.94 1.44 21.19
C LEU A 70 7.58 1.80 20.56
N ALA A 71 7.58 2.47 19.42
CA ALA A 71 6.35 2.83 18.70
C ALA A 71 5.67 1.62 18.05
N THR A 72 6.46 0.66 17.53
CA THR A 72 5.91 -0.50 16.81
C THR A 72 5.63 -1.71 17.69
N GLY A 73 6.31 -1.85 18.82
CA GLY A 73 6.30 -3.07 19.62
C GLY A 73 6.98 -4.27 18.96
N LEU A 74 7.69 -4.05 17.86
CA LEU A 74 8.36 -5.06 17.04
C LEU A 74 9.87 -4.81 16.98
N PRO A 75 10.68 -5.80 16.58
CA PRO A 75 12.11 -5.58 16.33
C PRO A 75 12.31 -4.45 15.30
N PRO A 76 13.35 -3.61 15.45
CA PRO A 76 13.58 -2.49 14.55
C PRO A 76 13.84 -2.98 13.12
N THR A 77 13.16 -2.35 12.16
CA THR A 77 13.28 -2.62 10.73
C THR A 77 13.39 -1.30 10.00
N GLU A 78 14.33 -1.18 9.09
CA GLU A 78 14.46 0.02 8.26
C GLU A 78 13.24 0.21 7.38
N GLY A 79 12.61 1.38 7.44
CA GLY A 79 11.42 1.72 6.66
C GLY A 79 10.46 2.66 7.35
N LEU A 80 9.41 3.03 6.63
CA LEU A 80 8.34 3.92 7.10
C LEU A 80 6.99 3.27 6.90
N ARG A 81 6.09 3.45 7.87
CA ARG A 81 4.66 3.18 7.72
C ARG A 81 3.91 4.50 7.72
N LEU A 82 3.10 4.71 6.72
CA LEU A 82 2.33 5.91 6.47
C LEU A 82 0.85 5.51 6.50
N ASP A 83 0.14 5.84 7.56
CA ASP A 83 -1.27 5.50 7.73
C ASP A 83 -2.15 6.52 7.03
N LEU A 84 -3.19 6.07 6.33
CA LEU A 84 -4.10 6.89 5.55
C LEU A 84 -5.35 7.25 6.37
N ALA A 85 -5.79 8.51 6.30
CA ALA A 85 -6.96 8.99 7.02
C ALA A 85 -8.25 8.28 6.57
N GLY A 86 -8.37 7.97 5.28
CA GLY A 86 -9.52 7.26 4.72
C GLY A 86 -9.51 5.74 4.88
N GLY A 87 -8.50 5.18 5.56
CA GLY A 87 -8.28 3.74 5.71
C GLY A 87 -7.24 3.17 4.75
N GLY A 88 -6.35 2.37 5.28
CA GLY A 88 -5.22 1.79 4.58
C GLY A 88 -3.88 2.35 5.01
N ARG A 89 -2.83 1.94 4.31
CA ARG A 89 -1.45 2.32 4.65
C ARG A 89 -0.51 2.20 3.47
N VAL A 90 0.61 2.88 3.60
CA VAL A 90 1.76 2.74 2.72
C VAL A 90 2.95 2.30 3.56
N ILE A 91 3.71 1.32 3.10
CA ILE A 91 4.96 0.90 3.73
C ILE A 91 6.08 1.06 2.72
N ALA A 92 7.03 1.93 3.02
CA ALA A 92 8.24 2.15 2.20
C ALA A 92 9.42 1.48 2.88
N ARG A 93 10.08 0.56 2.17
CA ARG A 93 11.24 -0.20 2.67
C ARG A 93 12.36 -0.22 1.65
N PRO A 94 13.59 0.09 2.06
CA PRO A 94 14.74 -0.11 1.19
C PRO A 94 15.01 -1.61 0.99
N SER A 95 15.41 -2.01 -0.22
CA SER A 95 15.94 -3.35 -0.42
C SER A 95 17.28 -3.49 0.31
N GLY A 96 17.49 -4.62 1.00
CA GLY A 96 18.73 -4.87 1.75
C GLY A 96 19.96 -5.05 0.87
N THR A 97 19.78 -5.47 -0.38
CA THR A 97 20.88 -5.88 -1.28
C THR A 97 20.93 -5.13 -2.61
N GLU A 98 19.83 -4.46 -3.00
CA GLU A 98 19.71 -3.77 -4.28
C GLU A 98 19.49 -2.27 -4.11
N ALA A 99 19.94 -1.47 -5.08
CA ALA A 99 19.62 -0.03 -5.18
C ALA A 99 18.16 0.14 -5.60
N LYS A 100 17.23 -0.16 -4.68
CA LYS A 100 15.81 -0.26 -4.93
C LYS A 100 15.02 0.08 -3.68
N LEU A 101 14.02 0.94 -3.82
CA LEU A 101 13.02 1.22 -2.81
C LEU A 101 11.73 0.47 -3.15
N LYS A 102 11.24 -0.32 -2.21
CA LYS A 102 9.94 -1.02 -2.33
C LYS A 102 8.89 -0.26 -1.56
N VAL A 103 7.78 0.04 -2.22
CA VAL A 103 6.65 0.74 -1.62
C VAL A 103 5.41 -0.12 -1.78
N TYR A 104 4.83 -0.54 -0.66
CA TYR A 104 3.61 -1.33 -0.59
C TYR A 104 2.44 -0.42 -0.26
N LEU A 105 1.38 -0.49 -1.07
CA LEU A 105 0.20 0.32 -0.91
C LEU A 105 -1.00 -0.56 -0.56
N GLU A 106 -1.81 -0.11 0.39
CA GLU A 106 -3.08 -0.72 0.72
C GLU A 106 -4.11 0.37 0.97
N VAL A 107 -5.28 0.26 0.35
CA VAL A 107 -6.44 1.09 0.64
C VAL A 107 -7.59 0.21 1.11
N ILE A 108 -8.42 0.76 1.99
CA ILE A 108 -9.55 0.06 2.60
C ILE A 108 -10.79 0.92 2.44
N GLU A 109 -11.88 0.34 1.90
CA GLU A 109 -13.19 0.98 1.80
C GLU A 109 -14.26 0.14 2.49
N ARG A 110 -15.13 0.77 3.28
CA ARG A 110 -16.10 0.10 4.15
C ARG A 110 -17.43 0.84 4.21
N SER A 111 -18.11 1.05 3.08
CA SER A 111 -19.46 1.64 3.11
C SER A 111 -20.57 0.61 3.32
N GLY A 112 -20.27 -0.67 3.07
CA GLY A 112 -21.25 -1.77 3.07
C GLY A 112 -21.77 -2.11 1.67
N ASP A 113 -21.55 -1.28 0.66
CA ASP A 113 -21.82 -1.57 -0.74
C ASP A 113 -20.52 -1.97 -1.45
N VAL A 114 -20.36 -3.26 -1.71
CA VAL A 114 -19.12 -3.84 -2.27
C VAL A 114 -18.78 -3.24 -3.63
N ALA A 115 -19.74 -3.02 -4.52
CA ALA A 115 -19.46 -2.45 -5.84
C ALA A 115 -18.94 -1.01 -5.76
N THR A 116 -19.57 -0.19 -4.92
CA THR A 116 -19.13 1.18 -4.65
C THR A 116 -17.75 1.20 -3.98
N ASP A 117 -17.52 0.34 -2.99
CA ASP A 117 -16.26 0.26 -2.28
C ASP A 117 -15.12 -0.18 -3.18
N ARG A 118 -15.34 -1.12 -4.09
CA ARG A 118 -14.34 -1.51 -5.09
C ARG A 118 -13.97 -0.37 -6.03
N ALA A 119 -14.97 0.35 -6.54
CA ALA A 119 -14.74 1.49 -7.42
C ALA A 119 -13.94 2.60 -6.71
N ARG A 120 -14.28 2.93 -5.48
CA ARG A 120 -13.55 3.90 -4.65
C ARG A 120 -12.13 3.43 -4.33
N ALA A 121 -11.96 2.16 -3.99
CA ALA A 121 -10.63 1.62 -3.70
C ALA A 121 -9.71 1.68 -4.91
N VAL A 122 -10.20 1.34 -6.11
CA VAL A 122 -9.42 1.46 -7.35
C VAL A 122 -9.01 2.90 -7.61
N GLU A 123 -9.93 3.85 -7.46
CA GLU A 123 -9.64 5.28 -7.66
C GLU A 123 -8.63 5.80 -6.63
N ARG A 124 -8.84 5.53 -5.35
CA ARG A 124 -7.91 5.93 -4.28
C ARG A 124 -6.52 5.35 -4.47
N LEU A 125 -6.44 4.07 -4.81
CA LEU A 125 -5.16 3.40 -5.05
C LEU A 125 -4.43 4.00 -6.24
N SER A 126 -5.14 4.35 -7.31
CA SER A 126 -4.59 5.01 -8.50
C SER A 126 -4.02 6.39 -8.17
N VAL A 127 -4.75 7.20 -7.41
CA VAL A 127 -4.31 8.53 -6.96
C VAL A 127 -3.10 8.43 -6.03
N LEU A 128 -3.14 7.51 -5.08
CA LEU A 128 -2.06 7.26 -4.14
C LEU A 128 -0.78 6.83 -4.86
N ARG A 129 -0.89 5.90 -5.80
CA ARG A 129 0.23 5.44 -6.61
C ARG A 129 0.84 6.56 -7.43
N ALA A 130 0.01 7.32 -8.13
CA ALA A 130 0.47 8.44 -8.96
C ALA A 130 1.21 9.52 -8.14
N GLY A 131 0.68 9.87 -6.97
CA GLY A 131 1.33 10.83 -6.06
C GLY A 131 2.69 10.35 -5.55
N LEU A 132 2.80 9.09 -5.17
CA LEU A 132 4.05 8.48 -4.73
C LEU A 132 5.07 8.38 -5.88
N GLU A 133 4.66 7.94 -7.04
CA GLU A 133 5.54 7.85 -8.22
C GLU A 133 6.07 9.23 -8.63
N GLU A 134 5.22 10.25 -8.67
CA GLU A 134 5.60 11.62 -8.98
C GLU A 134 6.58 12.19 -7.95
N PHE A 135 6.27 12.03 -6.67
CA PHE A 135 7.14 12.49 -5.58
C PHE A 135 8.53 11.83 -5.63
N LEU A 136 8.56 10.51 -5.76
CA LEU A 136 9.82 9.76 -5.75
C LEU A 136 10.63 9.93 -7.04
N ALA A 137 10.00 10.27 -8.17
CA ALA A 137 10.69 10.60 -9.40
C ALA A 137 11.38 11.97 -9.34
N ALA A 138 10.91 12.87 -8.48
CA ALA A 138 11.45 14.22 -8.32
C ALA A 138 12.63 14.32 -7.34
N VAL A 139 12.93 13.24 -6.63
CA VAL A 139 13.98 13.19 -5.59
C VAL A 139 15.35 12.84 -6.15
#